data_63ecd56ad01948938e98dfd6853f6fca
#
_entry.id   63ecd56ad01948938e98dfd6853f6fca
#
_cell.length_a   1.000
_cell.length_b   1.000
_cell.length_c   1.000
_cell.angle_alpha   90.00
_cell.angle_beta   90.00
_cell.angle_gamma   90.00
#
_symmetry.space_group_name_H-M   'P 1'
#
loop_
_entity.id
_entity.type
_entity.pdbx_description
1 polymer ?
#
loop_
_entity_poly.entity_id
_entity_poly.type
_entity_poly.pdbx_seq_one_letter_code
_entity_poly.pdbx_strand_id
1 'polypeptide(L)'
;MAHITGGGFYDNIPRVVPDGLQVRVRKGSWRVPPIFSLIQERGRIKDREMYRTFNMGVGMAAVVGKREADAALRHLARLGQKTWVIGDIVRGSHSVVIERR
;
A
#
# COMPACT_ATOMS: atom_id res chain seq x y z
N MET A 1 11.40 2.21 3.80
CA MET A 1 10.63 1.97 2.57
C MET A 1 10.41 0.48 2.35
N ALA A 2 9.27 0.12 1.82
CA ALA A 2 8.94 -1.27 1.51
C ALA A 2 8.74 -1.43 0.00
N HIS A 3 9.47 -2.37 -0.61
CA HIS A 3 9.26 -2.77 -2.00
C HIS A 3 8.14 -3.82 -2.04
N ILE A 4 7.08 -3.53 -2.77
CA ILE A 4 5.91 -4.40 -2.81
C ILE A 4 6.11 -5.44 -3.92
N THR A 5 6.52 -6.64 -3.51
CA THR A 5 6.80 -7.79 -4.37
C THR A 5 5.87 -8.94 -4.03
N GLY A 6 6.27 -10.18 -4.31
CA GLY A 6 5.52 -11.38 -3.91
C GLY A 6 5.19 -11.34 -2.42
N GLY A 7 3.97 -11.69 -2.05
CA GLY A 7 3.42 -11.49 -0.72
C GLY A 7 2.62 -10.19 -0.58
N GLY A 8 2.77 -9.26 -1.52
CA GLY A 8 1.98 -8.03 -1.61
C GLY A 8 2.09 -7.14 -0.39
N PHE A 9 1.01 -6.45 -0.07
CA PHE A 9 0.96 -5.53 1.06
C PHE A 9 1.13 -6.24 2.41
N TYR A 10 0.52 -7.40 2.57
CA TYR A 10 0.49 -8.11 3.86
C TYR A 10 1.87 -8.55 4.33
N ASP A 11 2.74 -8.97 3.42
CA ASP A 11 4.06 -9.48 3.78
C ASP A 11 5.16 -8.42 3.74
N ASN A 12 5.06 -7.45 2.84
CA ASN A 12 6.15 -6.51 2.59
C ASN A 12 6.12 -5.26 3.48
N ILE A 13 4.94 -4.70 3.74
CA ILE A 13 4.84 -3.47 4.54
C ILE A 13 5.22 -3.70 6.01
N PRO A 14 4.78 -4.79 6.69
CA PRO A 14 5.16 -4.99 8.10
C PRO A 14 6.65 -5.08 8.35
N ARG A 15 7.44 -5.45 7.36
CA ARG A 15 8.90 -5.56 7.51
C ARG A 15 9.58 -4.24 7.85
N VAL A 16 8.96 -3.10 7.52
CA VAL A 16 9.52 -1.77 7.74
C VAL A 16 8.81 -1.01 8.87
N VAL A 17 7.88 -1.66 9.55
CA VAL A 17 7.08 -1.07 10.63
C VAL A 17 7.38 -1.80 11.94
N PRO A 18 7.66 -1.08 13.04
CA PRO A 18 7.92 -1.70 14.34
C PRO A 18 6.75 -2.52 14.88
N ASP A 19 7.05 -3.47 15.75
CA ASP A 19 6.02 -4.23 16.47
C ASP A 19 5.13 -3.29 17.29
N GLY A 20 3.88 -3.68 17.48
CA GLY A 20 2.90 -2.87 18.21
C GLY A 20 2.23 -1.81 17.36
N LEU A 21 2.58 -1.72 16.09
CA LEU A 21 1.95 -0.78 15.14
C LEU A 21 1.25 -1.55 14.03
N GLN A 22 0.10 -1.04 13.65
CA GLN A 22 -0.72 -1.59 12.58
C GLN A 22 -0.79 -0.61 11.42
N VAL A 23 -0.71 -1.13 10.20
CA VAL A 23 -0.82 -0.34 8.98
C VAL A 23 -2.24 -0.44 8.46
N ARG A 24 -2.90 0.70 8.27
CA ARG A 24 -4.23 0.76 7.63
C ARG A 24 -4.07 1.31 6.23
N VAL A 25 -4.37 0.48 5.25
CA VAL A 25 -4.34 0.85 3.83
C VAL A 25 -5.78 1.05 3.36
N ARG A 26 -6.06 2.17 2.71
CA ARG A 26 -7.42 2.50 2.23
C ARG A 26 -7.53 2.20 0.75
N LYS A 27 -8.47 1.31 0.40
CA LYS A 27 -8.84 1.06 -0.99
C LYS A 27 -9.34 2.37 -1.63
N GLY A 28 -8.99 2.56 -2.89
CA GLY A 28 -9.45 3.75 -3.60
C GLY A 28 -8.62 5.00 -3.34
N SER A 29 -7.60 4.92 -2.47
CA SER A 29 -6.69 6.03 -2.23
C SER A 29 -5.65 6.20 -3.34
N TRP A 30 -5.55 5.23 -4.24
CA TRP A 30 -4.74 5.32 -5.45
C TRP A 30 -5.46 4.65 -6.60
N ARG A 31 -5.00 4.88 -7.81
CA ARG A 31 -5.56 4.27 -8.99
C ARG A 31 -4.89 2.91 -9.26
N VAL A 32 -5.64 1.84 -9.09
CA VAL A 32 -5.18 0.48 -9.43
C VAL A 32 -5.21 0.32 -10.95
N PRO A 33 -4.09 -0.09 -11.59
CA PRO A 33 -4.10 -0.34 -13.02
C PRO A 33 -5.14 -1.39 -13.44
N PRO A 34 -5.81 -1.21 -14.58
CA PRO A 34 -6.90 -2.10 -15.02
C PRO A 34 -6.52 -3.57 -15.15
N ILE A 35 -5.25 -3.86 -15.37
CA ILE A 35 -4.77 -5.25 -15.51
C ILE A 35 -5.09 -6.09 -14.26
N PHE A 36 -5.04 -5.48 -13.07
CA PHE A 36 -5.31 -6.21 -11.83
C PHE A 36 -6.79 -6.57 -11.71
N SER A 37 -7.69 -5.68 -12.12
CA SER A 37 -9.13 -5.99 -12.17
C SER A 37 -9.43 -7.12 -13.15
N LEU A 38 -8.76 -7.13 -14.29
CA LEU A 38 -8.91 -8.19 -15.28
C LEU A 38 -8.45 -9.52 -14.74
N ILE A 39 -7.29 -9.57 -14.09
CA ILE A 39 -6.76 -10.80 -13.49
C ILE A 39 -7.71 -11.30 -12.40
N GLN A 40 -8.18 -10.40 -11.55
CA GLN A 40 -9.08 -10.75 -10.46
C GLN A 40 -10.39 -11.36 -10.99
N GLU A 41 -10.98 -10.73 -11.98
CA GLU A 41 -12.24 -11.16 -12.58
C GLU A 41 -12.08 -12.51 -13.28
N ARG A 42 -11.06 -12.67 -14.13
CA ARG A 42 -10.79 -13.90 -14.87
C ARG A 42 -10.45 -15.06 -13.96
N GLY A 43 -9.68 -14.80 -12.90
CA GLY A 43 -9.27 -15.82 -11.94
C GLY A 43 -10.26 -16.07 -10.82
N ARG A 44 -11.31 -15.25 -10.70
CA ARG A 44 -12.26 -15.28 -9.59
C ARG A 44 -11.54 -15.18 -8.23
N ILE A 45 -10.61 -14.25 -8.14
CA ILE A 45 -9.72 -14.09 -6.98
C ILE A 45 -10.36 -13.13 -5.97
N LYS A 46 -10.36 -13.50 -4.70
CA LYS A 46 -10.85 -12.62 -3.63
C LYS A 46 -9.92 -11.43 -3.43
N ASP A 47 -10.47 -10.31 -2.99
CA ASP A 47 -9.71 -9.07 -2.74
C ASP A 47 -8.48 -9.32 -1.87
N ARG A 48 -8.66 -10.02 -0.74
CA ARG A 48 -7.54 -10.30 0.18
C ARG A 48 -6.37 -11.00 -0.52
N GLU A 49 -6.69 -11.95 -1.39
CA GLU A 49 -5.66 -12.68 -2.12
C GLU A 49 -4.98 -11.81 -3.17
N MET A 50 -5.71 -10.88 -3.78
CA MET A 50 -5.11 -9.92 -4.72
C MET A 50 -4.05 -9.07 -4.01
N TYR A 51 -4.36 -8.52 -2.83
CA TYR A 51 -3.42 -7.68 -2.08
C TYR A 51 -2.29 -8.48 -1.42
N ARG A 52 -2.45 -9.78 -1.29
CA ARG A 52 -1.40 -10.67 -0.83
C ARG A 52 -0.42 -11.06 -1.94
N THR A 53 -0.93 -11.22 -3.15
CA THR A 53 -0.15 -11.74 -4.28
C THR A 53 0.47 -10.63 -5.12
N PHE A 54 -0.27 -9.53 -5.33
CA PHE A 54 0.12 -8.47 -6.25
C PHE A 54 0.39 -7.15 -5.51
N ASN A 55 1.14 -6.27 -6.16
CA ASN A 55 1.39 -4.93 -5.64
C ASN A 55 0.25 -3.95 -5.94
N MET A 56 -0.72 -4.34 -6.73
CA MET A 56 -1.91 -3.55 -7.11
C MET A 56 -1.57 -2.16 -7.68
N GLY A 57 -0.39 -2.03 -8.27
CA GLY A 57 0.10 -0.79 -8.84
C GLY A 57 0.97 0.06 -7.91
N VAL A 58 1.17 -0.39 -6.68
CA VAL A 58 2.08 0.28 -5.73
C VAL A 58 3.36 -0.54 -5.63
N GLY A 59 4.40 -0.12 -6.32
CA GLY A 59 5.68 -0.84 -6.33
C GLY A 59 6.52 -0.61 -5.10
N MET A 60 6.35 0.54 -4.45
CA MET A 60 7.11 0.90 -3.26
C MET A 60 6.27 1.76 -2.33
N ALA A 61 6.36 1.50 -1.04
CA ALA A 61 5.70 2.28 -0.01
C ALA A 61 6.74 2.87 0.95
N ALA A 62 6.52 4.09 1.39
CA ALA A 62 7.36 4.75 2.38
C ALA A 62 6.51 5.19 3.57
N VAL A 63 7.02 4.97 4.76
CA VAL A 63 6.42 5.47 6.00
C VAL A 63 7.15 6.74 6.40
N VAL A 64 6.42 7.83 6.51
CA VAL A 64 6.96 9.14 6.87
C VAL A 64 6.16 9.74 8.01
N GLY A 65 6.74 10.70 8.72
CA GLY A 65 6.03 11.45 9.73
C GLY A 65 4.85 12.21 9.12
N LYS A 66 3.77 12.34 9.87
CA LYS A 66 2.55 13.02 9.40
C LYS A 66 2.83 14.42 8.87
N ARG A 67 3.71 15.16 9.53
CA ARG A 67 4.08 16.54 9.14
C ARG A 67 4.91 16.59 7.87
N GLU A 68 5.52 15.47 7.48
CA GLU A 68 6.43 15.39 6.36
C GLU A 68 5.78 14.84 5.10
N ALA A 69 4.54 14.35 5.20
CA ALA A 69 3.86 13.70 4.08
C ALA A 69 3.68 14.63 2.88
N ASP A 70 3.23 15.86 3.10
CA ASP A 70 3.02 16.82 2.00
C ASP A 70 4.32 17.18 1.31
N ALA A 71 5.40 17.38 2.08
CA ALA A 71 6.70 17.68 1.53
C ALA A 71 7.23 16.52 0.70
N ALA A 72 7.04 15.29 1.17
CA ALA A 72 7.44 14.08 0.44
C ALA A 72 6.68 13.95 -0.89
N LEU A 73 5.37 14.19 -0.87
CA LEU A 73 4.55 14.15 -2.08
C LEU A 73 5.01 15.18 -3.11
N ARG A 74 5.28 16.42 -2.67
CA ARG A 74 5.77 17.46 -3.56
C ARG A 74 7.14 17.13 -4.16
N HIS A 75 8.03 16.61 -3.33
CA HIS A 75 9.38 16.23 -3.77
C HIS A 75 9.33 15.14 -4.84
N LEU A 76 8.55 14.09 -4.61
CA LEU A 76 8.43 12.98 -5.54
C LEU A 76 7.72 13.40 -6.83
N ALA A 77 6.74 14.31 -6.74
CA ALA A 77 6.09 14.85 -7.93
C ALA A 77 7.08 15.62 -8.82
N ARG A 78 8.00 16.37 -8.22
CA ARG A 78 9.07 17.07 -8.96
C ARG A 78 10.00 16.11 -9.70
N LEU A 79 10.17 14.90 -9.15
CA LEU A 79 10.97 13.85 -9.77
C LEU A 79 10.17 13.03 -10.80
N GLY A 80 8.93 13.42 -11.10
CA GLY A 80 8.09 12.73 -12.07
C GLY A 80 7.45 11.45 -11.55
N GLN A 81 7.46 11.22 -10.24
CA GLN A 81 6.86 10.03 -9.64
C GLN A 81 5.40 10.26 -9.27
N LYS A 82 4.54 9.32 -9.63
CA LYS A 82 3.15 9.31 -9.16
C LYS A 82 3.15 8.78 -7.73
N THR A 83 2.54 9.53 -6.82
CA THR A 83 2.56 9.23 -5.40
C THR A 83 1.20 9.50 -4.78
N TRP A 84 0.82 8.66 -3.83
CA TRP A 84 -0.44 8.81 -3.10
C TRP A 84 -0.21 8.55 -1.61
N VAL A 85 -1.04 9.17 -0.77
CA VAL A 85 -1.16 8.74 0.62
C VAL A 85 -2.16 7.59 0.63
N ILE A 86 -1.69 6.38 0.88
CA ILE A 86 -2.50 5.18 0.79
C ILE A 86 -3.04 4.70 2.12
N GLY A 87 -2.57 5.27 3.23
CA GLY A 87 -3.02 4.86 4.54
C GLY A 87 -2.26 5.54 5.66
N ASP A 88 -2.39 5.00 6.85
CA ASP A 88 -1.73 5.51 8.04
C ASP A 88 -1.29 4.36 8.95
N ILE A 89 -0.55 4.74 10.01
CA ILE A 89 -0.03 3.82 11.01
C ILE A 89 -0.73 4.11 12.33
N VAL A 90 -1.26 3.09 12.97
CA VAL A 90 -1.91 3.20 14.28
C VAL A 90 -1.37 2.14 15.22
N ARG A 91 -1.63 2.28 16.51
CA ARG A 91 -1.31 1.24 17.49
C ARG A 91 -2.20 0.03 17.25
N GLY A 92 -1.62 -1.16 17.31
CA GLY A 92 -2.34 -2.41 17.11
C GLY A 92 -1.41 -3.57 16.86
N SER A 93 -1.95 -4.68 16.41
CA SER A 93 -1.16 -5.84 16.02
C SER A 93 -0.24 -5.50 14.85
N HIS A 94 0.95 -6.11 14.83
CA HIS A 94 1.93 -5.93 13.75
C HIS A 94 1.41 -6.60 12.46
N SER A 95 0.55 -5.87 11.74
CA SER A 95 -0.15 -6.39 10.58
C SER A 95 -0.59 -5.26 9.65
N VAL A 96 -1.10 -5.63 8.49
CA VAL A 96 -1.70 -4.72 7.52
C VAL A 96 -3.20 -5.01 7.44
N VAL A 97 -4.01 -3.96 7.54
CA VAL A 97 -5.45 -4.03 7.31
C VAL A 97 -5.77 -3.23 6.05
N ILE A 98 -6.45 -3.85 5.11
CA ILE A 98 -6.93 -3.18 3.90
C ILE A 98 -8.37 -2.78 4.14
N GLU A 99 -8.61 -1.49 4.28
CA GLU A 99 -9.93 -0.96 4.58
C GLU A 99 -10.62 -0.48 3.31
N ARG A 100 -11.93 -0.65 3.26
CA ARG A 100 -12.76 0.10 2.34
C ARG A 100 -12.71 1.56 2.79
N ARG A 101 -12.82 2.46 1.86
CA ARG A 101 -12.78 3.91 2.14
C ARG A 101 -13.29 4.31 3.51
#